data_94e4800dfef103cbe738289eddc21a22
#
_entry.id   94e4800dfef103cbe738289eddc21a22
#
_cell.length_a   1.000
_cell.length_b   1.000
_cell.length_c   1.000
_cell.angle_alpha   90.00
_cell.angle_beta   90.00
_cell.angle_gamma   90.00
#
_symmetry.space_group_name_H-M   'P 1'
#
loop_
_entity.id
_entity.type
_entity.pdbx_description
1 polymer ?
#
loop_
_entity_poly.entity_id
_entity_poly.type
_entity_poly.pdbx_seq_one_letter_code
_entity_poly.pdbx_strand_id
1 'polypeptide(L)'
;MSHHINETQLINRKVTKHRFRKSIIEEWNSCCYICGERFDYITLDHLVPKKSGGYTCKSNLAPCCSVHNGQKGHSELWAWWTRHETWNLDRAIKLISYLRRIDNIPLTDDKKPMPANSDNAP
;
A
#
# COMPACT_ATOMS: atom_id res chain seq x y z
N MET A 1 30.30 -18.32 -8.77
CA MET A 1 28.99 -18.85 -8.41
C MET A 1 28.12 -17.80 -7.74
N SER A 2 28.63 -17.13 -6.74
CA SER A 2 27.84 -16.15 -6.03
C SER A 2 27.37 -14.99 -6.91
N HIS A 3 28.16 -14.58 -7.89
CA HIS A 3 27.78 -13.47 -8.77
C HIS A 3 26.60 -13.82 -9.67
N HIS A 4 26.47 -15.06 -10.12
CA HIS A 4 25.28 -15.48 -10.87
C HIS A 4 24.04 -15.45 -10.01
N ILE A 5 24.21 -15.91 -8.76
CA ILE A 5 23.10 -15.91 -7.81
C ILE A 5 22.66 -14.48 -7.54
N ASN A 6 23.59 -13.55 -7.43
CA ASN A 6 23.28 -12.15 -7.17
C ASN A 6 22.48 -11.52 -8.29
N GLU A 7 22.83 -11.77 -9.54
CA GLU A 7 22.08 -11.26 -10.68
C GLU A 7 20.67 -11.83 -10.68
N THR A 8 20.54 -13.13 -10.50
CA THR A 8 19.25 -13.80 -10.46
C THR A 8 18.38 -13.25 -9.32
N GLN A 9 18.98 -13.02 -8.17
CA GLN A 9 18.26 -12.47 -7.03
C GLN A 9 17.74 -11.07 -7.30
N LEU A 10 18.51 -10.23 -7.97
CA LEU A 10 18.07 -8.89 -8.33
C LEU A 10 16.85 -8.92 -9.25
N ILE A 11 16.89 -9.77 -10.28
CA ILE A 11 15.78 -9.91 -11.20
C ILE A 11 14.56 -10.42 -10.46
N ASN A 12 14.72 -11.43 -9.61
CA ASN A 12 13.62 -11.99 -8.85
C ASN A 12 13.02 -10.99 -7.87
N ARG A 13 13.83 -10.15 -7.25
CA ARG A 13 13.33 -9.11 -6.35
C ARG A 13 12.48 -8.10 -7.10
N LYS A 14 12.90 -7.67 -8.27
CA LYS A 14 12.13 -6.74 -9.09
C LYS A 14 10.79 -7.34 -9.49
N VAL A 15 10.80 -8.58 -9.93
CA VAL A 15 9.58 -9.29 -10.32
C VAL A 15 8.65 -9.43 -9.12
N THR A 16 9.19 -9.79 -7.97
CA THR A 16 8.40 -9.97 -6.75
C THR A 16 7.77 -8.65 -6.30
N LYS A 17 8.53 -7.55 -6.32
CA LYS A 17 7.99 -6.23 -5.98
C LYS A 17 6.88 -5.83 -6.94
N HIS A 18 7.10 -6.05 -8.23
CA HIS A 18 6.10 -5.71 -9.24
C HIS A 18 4.82 -6.51 -9.02
N ARG A 19 4.93 -7.81 -8.79
CA ARG A 19 3.78 -8.67 -8.53
C ARG A 19 3.04 -8.26 -7.26
N PHE A 20 3.78 -7.94 -6.22
CA PHE A 20 3.21 -7.49 -4.96
C PHE A 20 2.35 -6.23 -5.17
N ARG A 21 2.93 -5.21 -5.80
CA ARG A 21 2.23 -3.97 -6.09
C ARG A 21 1.01 -4.21 -6.98
N LYS A 22 1.21 -4.99 -8.03
CA LYS A 22 0.16 -5.29 -9.00
C LYS A 22 -1.02 -6.00 -8.34
N SER A 23 -0.75 -6.94 -7.44
CA SER A 23 -1.82 -7.67 -6.76
C SER A 23 -2.71 -6.75 -5.94
N ILE A 24 -2.12 -5.77 -5.27
CA ILE A 24 -2.90 -4.80 -4.49
C ILE A 24 -3.72 -3.90 -5.42
N ILE A 25 -3.09 -3.38 -6.47
CA ILE A 25 -3.76 -2.50 -7.42
C ILE A 25 -4.93 -3.22 -8.09
N GLU A 26 -4.75 -4.48 -8.46
CA GLU A 26 -5.81 -5.27 -9.09
C GLU A 26 -6.98 -5.52 -8.15
N GLU A 27 -6.74 -5.77 -6.87
CA GLU A 27 -7.82 -5.95 -5.91
C GLU A 27 -8.69 -4.70 -5.79
N TRP A 28 -8.13 -3.54 -6.03
CA TRP A 28 -8.84 -2.27 -6.00
C TRP A 28 -9.31 -1.82 -7.38
N ASN A 29 -9.14 -2.67 -8.39
CA ASN A 29 -9.54 -2.36 -9.77
C ASN A 29 -8.95 -1.04 -10.25
N SER A 30 -7.70 -0.76 -9.86
CA SER A 30 -6.97 0.46 -10.19
C SER A 30 -7.66 1.74 -9.71
N CYS A 31 -8.51 1.65 -8.70
CA CYS A 31 -9.21 2.81 -8.17
C CYS A 31 -8.51 3.37 -6.94
N CYS A 32 -8.49 4.68 -6.84
CA CYS A 32 -8.00 5.38 -5.65
C CYS A 32 -8.95 5.16 -4.48
N TYR A 33 -8.42 4.76 -3.32
CA TYR A 33 -9.27 4.52 -2.17
C TYR A 33 -9.87 5.80 -1.60
N ILE A 34 -9.27 6.95 -1.89
CA ILE A 34 -9.74 8.25 -1.40
C ILE A 34 -10.89 8.80 -2.26
N CYS A 35 -10.67 8.94 -3.56
CA CYS A 35 -11.66 9.54 -4.45
C CYS A 35 -12.49 8.55 -5.24
N GLY A 36 -12.10 7.28 -5.28
CA GLY A 36 -12.82 6.25 -5.99
C GLY A 36 -12.61 6.23 -7.50
N GLU A 37 -11.87 7.18 -8.04
CA GLU A 37 -11.63 7.25 -9.48
C GLU A 37 -10.62 6.20 -9.92
N ARG A 38 -10.80 5.69 -11.14
CA ARG A 38 -9.89 4.73 -11.74
C ARG A 38 -8.79 5.45 -12.49
N PHE A 39 -7.57 4.93 -12.37
CA PHE A 39 -6.40 5.49 -13.03
C PHE A 39 -5.63 4.40 -13.75
N ASP A 40 -5.14 4.70 -14.96
CA ASP A 40 -4.26 3.78 -15.68
C ASP A 40 -2.93 3.61 -14.98
N TYR A 41 -2.50 4.64 -14.27
CA TYR A 41 -1.28 4.62 -13.50
C TYR A 41 -1.58 5.13 -12.09
N ILE A 42 -1.38 4.28 -11.10
CA ILE A 42 -1.70 4.62 -9.72
C ILE A 42 -0.58 4.15 -8.79
N THR A 43 -0.38 4.88 -7.71
CA THR A 43 0.64 4.55 -6.72
C THR A 43 -0.01 3.86 -5.51
N LEU A 44 0.83 3.34 -4.63
CA LEU A 44 0.37 2.77 -3.36
C LEU A 44 0.72 3.75 -2.24
N ASP A 45 -0.24 3.98 -1.38
CA ASP A 45 -0.08 4.83 -0.21
C ASP A 45 0.09 3.98 1.03
N HIS A 46 1.01 4.38 1.90
CA HIS A 46 1.13 3.80 3.23
C HIS A 46 0.08 4.44 4.11
N LEU A 47 -0.90 3.66 4.57
CA LEU A 47 -1.99 4.17 5.41
C LEU A 47 -1.46 4.75 6.71
N VAL A 48 -0.53 4.04 7.35
CA VAL A 48 0.33 4.61 8.38
C VAL A 48 1.63 4.97 7.66
N PRO A 49 2.02 6.25 7.63
CA PRO A 49 3.22 6.66 6.90
C PRO A 49 4.48 5.99 7.42
N LYS A 50 5.44 5.74 6.54
CA LYS A 50 6.74 5.19 6.93
C LYS A 50 7.37 6.04 8.02
N LYS A 51 7.26 7.34 7.89
CA LYS A 51 7.80 8.30 8.86
C LYS A 51 7.24 8.08 10.26
N SER A 52 6.02 7.56 10.33
CA SER A 52 5.34 7.28 11.61
C SER A 52 5.44 5.79 11.99
N GLY A 53 6.33 5.05 11.36
CA GLY A 53 6.56 3.65 11.68
C GLY A 53 5.74 2.66 10.87
N GLY A 54 5.11 3.11 9.79
CA GLY A 54 4.30 2.22 8.96
C GLY A 54 5.15 1.22 8.18
N TYR A 55 4.69 -0.03 8.15
CA TYR A 55 5.35 -1.09 7.40
C TYR A 55 4.87 -1.11 5.94
N THR A 56 5.71 -1.68 5.07
CA THR A 56 5.34 -1.94 3.68
C THR A 56 4.76 -3.35 3.60
N CYS A 57 3.47 -3.46 3.78
CA CYS A 57 2.75 -4.73 3.76
C CYS A 57 1.31 -4.49 3.28
N LYS A 58 0.63 -5.56 2.87
CA LYS A 58 -0.72 -5.44 2.32
C LYS A 58 -1.71 -4.78 3.27
N SER A 59 -1.56 -5.00 4.56
CA SER A 59 -2.46 -4.41 5.55
C SER A 59 -2.20 -2.94 5.81
N ASN A 60 -1.20 -2.36 5.16
CA ASN A 60 -0.88 -0.94 5.29
C ASN A 60 -0.76 -0.22 3.96
N LEU A 61 -1.21 -0.84 2.87
CA LEU A 61 -1.09 -0.26 1.53
C LEU A 61 -2.44 -0.27 0.82
N ALA A 62 -2.73 0.82 0.13
CA ALA A 62 -3.88 0.88 -0.76
C ALA A 62 -3.58 1.82 -1.92
N PRO A 63 -4.20 1.59 -3.10
CA PRO A 63 -3.94 2.45 -4.25
C PRO A 63 -4.46 3.86 -4.02
N CYS A 64 -3.62 4.83 -4.32
CA CYS A 64 -3.97 6.23 -4.15
C CYS A 64 -3.42 7.04 -5.31
N CYS A 65 -4.25 7.91 -5.88
CA CYS A 65 -3.80 8.77 -6.95
C CYS A 65 -2.78 9.78 -6.42
N SER A 66 -1.93 10.26 -7.32
CA SER A 66 -0.84 11.14 -6.93
C SER A 66 -1.32 12.43 -6.25
N VAL A 67 -2.46 12.97 -6.70
CA VAL A 67 -3.01 14.19 -6.14
C VAL A 67 -3.38 14.00 -4.67
N HIS A 68 -4.19 12.99 -4.37
CA HIS A 68 -4.64 12.78 -2.99
C HIS A 68 -3.56 12.20 -2.09
N ASN A 69 -2.66 11.40 -2.66
CA ASN A 69 -1.50 10.94 -1.91
C ASN A 69 -0.64 12.12 -1.47
N GLY A 70 -0.41 13.07 -2.38
CA GLY A 70 0.33 14.28 -2.06
C GLY A 70 -0.37 15.15 -1.02
N GLN A 71 -1.69 15.32 -1.16
CA GLN A 71 -2.46 16.12 -0.21
C GLN A 71 -2.48 15.52 1.18
N LYS A 72 -2.64 14.20 1.27
CA LYS A 72 -2.60 13.49 2.55
C LYS A 72 -1.22 13.60 3.20
N GLY A 73 -0.18 13.43 2.40
CA GLY A 73 1.19 13.48 2.90
C GLY A 73 1.40 12.52 4.06
N HIS A 74 1.93 13.02 5.16
CA HIS A 74 2.21 12.22 6.35
C HIS A 74 1.11 12.36 7.42
N SER A 75 -0.03 12.90 7.05
CA SER A 75 -1.14 13.08 7.99
C SER A 75 -1.71 11.73 8.43
N GLU A 76 -2.27 11.72 9.64
CA GLU A 76 -3.03 10.56 10.08
C GLU A 76 -4.27 10.44 9.20
N LEU A 77 -4.51 9.23 8.67
CA LEU A 77 -5.50 9.02 7.62
C LEU A 77 -6.89 9.52 8.00
N TRP A 78 -7.43 9.04 9.12
CA TRP A 78 -8.81 9.32 9.46
C TRP A 78 -9.04 10.78 9.84
N ALA A 79 -8.08 11.37 10.54
CA ALA A 79 -8.15 12.78 10.91
C ALA A 79 -8.15 13.68 9.67
N TRP A 80 -7.35 13.32 8.68
CA TRP A 80 -7.29 14.07 7.43
C TRP A 80 -8.49 13.79 6.53
N TRP A 81 -8.80 12.51 6.31
CA TRP A 81 -9.81 12.12 5.33
C TRP A 81 -11.22 12.55 5.74
N THR A 82 -11.58 12.38 7.01
CA THR A 82 -12.93 12.74 7.47
C THR A 82 -13.24 14.22 7.31
N ARG A 83 -12.22 15.05 7.16
CA ARG A 83 -12.36 16.49 6.94
C ARG A 83 -12.14 16.91 5.50
N HIS A 84 -11.82 15.97 4.65
CA HIS A 84 -11.53 16.24 3.25
C HIS A 84 -12.79 16.14 2.41
N GLU A 85 -12.85 16.88 1.32
CA GLU A 85 -14.03 16.88 0.44
C GLU A 85 -14.31 15.52 -0.19
N THR A 86 -13.31 14.65 -0.27
CA THR A 86 -13.48 13.30 -0.81
C THR A 86 -14.03 12.31 0.20
N TRP A 87 -14.29 12.74 1.45
CA TRP A 87 -14.80 11.81 2.46
C TRP A 87 -16.07 11.11 1.96
N ASN A 88 -16.06 9.80 2.05
CA ASN A 88 -17.18 8.98 1.62
C ASN A 88 -17.22 7.73 2.48
N LEU A 89 -18.37 7.53 3.14
CA LEU A 89 -18.50 6.42 4.09
C LEU A 89 -18.39 5.08 3.40
N ASP A 90 -18.95 4.94 2.19
CA ASP A 90 -18.89 3.68 1.46
C ASP A 90 -17.44 3.30 1.13
N ARG A 91 -16.64 4.28 0.74
CA ARG A 91 -15.23 4.03 0.47
C ARG A 91 -14.45 3.72 1.74
N ALA A 92 -14.80 4.37 2.85
CA ALA A 92 -14.19 4.08 4.14
C ALA A 92 -14.49 2.64 4.58
N ILE A 93 -15.74 2.22 4.42
CA ILE A 93 -16.15 0.84 4.73
C ILE A 93 -15.40 -0.15 3.84
N LYS A 94 -15.26 0.18 2.56
CA LYS A 94 -14.52 -0.67 1.62
C LYS A 94 -13.07 -0.86 2.08
N LEU A 95 -12.42 0.22 2.49
CA LEU A 95 -11.06 0.16 2.99
C LEU A 95 -10.98 -0.71 4.24
N ILE A 96 -11.85 -0.49 5.21
CA ILE A 96 -11.86 -1.26 6.45
C ILE A 96 -12.12 -2.74 6.15
N SER A 97 -13.05 -3.03 5.26
CA SER A 97 -13.36 -4.41 4.88
C SER A 97 -12.16 -5.09 4.21
N TYR A 98 -11.46 -4.36 3.36
CA TYR A 98 -10.25 -4.86 2.71
C TYR A 98 -9.19 -5.19 3.78
N LEU A 99 -8.95 -4.28 4.71
CA LEU A 99 -7.95 -4.49 5.75
C LEU A 99 -8.30 -5.67 6.64
N ARG A 100 -9.56 -5.83 7.01
CA ARG A 100 -10.01 -6.97 7.80
C ARG A 100 -9.83 -8.29 7.07
N ARG A 101 -10.12 -8.32 5.78
CA ARG A 101 -9.94 -9.52 4.97
C ARG A 101 -8.46 -9.93 4.92
N ILE A 102 -7.58 -8.95 4.76
CA ILE A 102 -6.15 -9.21 4.75
C ILE A 102 -5.68 -9.74 6.10
N ASP A 103 -6.16 -9.17 7.19
CA ASP A 103 -5.78 -9.58 8.55
C ASP A 103 -6.24 -11.00 8.88
N ASN A 104 -7.32 -11.47 8.24
CA ASN A 104 -7.86 -12.80 8.46
C ASN A 104 -7.16 -13.87 7.62
N ILE A 105 -6.31 -13.48 6.69
CA ILE A 105 -5.53 -14.44 5.91
C ILE A 105 -4.43 -15.02 6.81
N PRO A 106 -4.18 -16.35 6.75
CA PRO A 106 -3.09 -16.93 7.52
C PRO A 106 -1.77 -16.23 7.24
N LEU A 107 -0.93 -16.13 8.26
CA LEU A 107 0.34 -15.43 8.15
C LEU A 107 1.23 -16.11 7.11
N THR A 108 1.51 -15.40 6.05
CA THR A 108 2.40 -15.81 4.96
C THR A 108 3.43 -14.71 4.76
N ASP A 109 4.38 -14.95 3.86
CA ASP A 109 5.36 -13.92 3.52
C ASP A 109 4.70 -12.66 2.97
N ASP A 110 3.59 -12.80 2.25
CA ASP A 110 2.85 -11.66 1.70
C ASP A 110 2.24 -10.79 2.79
N LYS A 111 1.76 -11.42 3.86
CA LYS A 111 1.13 -10.70 4.96
C LYS A 111 2.16 -10.18 5.96
N LYS A 112 3.28 -10.86 6.05
CA LYS A 112 4.32 -10.51 7.01
C LYS A 112 4.86 -9.11 6.70
N PRO A 113 4.81 -8.19 7.66
CA PRO A 113 5.30 -6.84 7.40
C PRO A 113 6.81 -6.81 7.26
N MET A 114 7.28 -5.91 6.41
CA MET A 114 8.70 -5.63 6.33
C MET A 114 9.12 -4.85 7.57
N PRO A 115 10.31 -5.13 8.11
CA PRO A 115 10.79 -4.38 9.27
C PRO A 115 10.83 -2.89 8.98
N ALA A 116 10.27 -2.10 9.90
CA ALA A 116 10.20 -0.65 9.73
C ALA A 116 11.58 -0.03 9.56
N ASN A 117 12.55 -0.51 10.30
CA ASN A 117 13.89 0.05 10.24
C ASN A 117 14.60 -0.22 8.92
N SER A 118 14.24 -1.28 8.20
CA SER A 118 14.82 -1.51 6.87
C SER A 118 14.18 -0.63 5.82
N ASP A 119 12.91 -0.25 6.01
CA ASP A 119 12.19 0.66 5.13
C ASP A 119 12.41 2.10 5.51
N ASN A 120 12.49 2.35 6.79
CA ASN A 120 12.53 3.68 7.35
C ASN A 120 13.91 4.05 7.83
N ALA A 121 14.88 3.25 7.49
CA ALA A 121 16.25 3.61 7.80
C ALA A 121 16.41 5.04 7.34
N PRO A 122 16.72 5.89 8.25
CA PRO A 122 16.67 7.32 8.00
C PRO A 122 17.54 7.73 6.89
#